data_386c9118b78caa03c3c64ca3c7404148
#
_entry.id   386c9118b78caa03c3c64ca3c7404148
#
_cell.length_a   1.000
_cell.length_b   1.000
_cell.length_c   1.000
_cell.angle_alpha   90.00
_cell.angle_beta   90.00
_cell.angle_gamma   90.00
#
_symmetry.space_group_name_H-M   'P 1'
#
loop_
_entity.id
_entity.type
_entity.pdbx_description
1 polymer ?
#
loop_
_entity_poly.entity_id
_entity_poly.type
_entity_poly.pdbx_seq_one_letter_code
_entity_poly.pdbx_strand_id
1 'polypeptide(L)'
;LHRHYRRQRQMCIRDRSKLITMHQTHSNICKIVEPKLQQTEYKCDGIVTKHQNIILSVLTADCAPILFFDQKKSIIGACHAGWRGALNGIIENTLSSMKLLGANINNINCSIGPCIGQSSYDVKSDFFKIFVNKSTRNRQFFIEINKDKYQFSLKKFITFKLEEQGVGNIDTVNIDTCKDEHLCFSYRRSLHKKEDDYGRMISTITIKEDHS
;
A
#
# COMPACT_ATOMS: atom_id res chain seq x y z
N LEU A 1 18.02 2.31 17.00
CA LEU A 1 16.83 2.30 16.10
C LEU A 1 15.76 3.29 16.54
N HIS A 2 15.48 3.42 17.86
CA HIS A 2 14.47 4.37 18.38
C HIS A 2 14.82 5.86 18.18
N ARG A 3 16.10 6.25 18.05
CA ARG A 3 16.52 7.66 17.88
C ARG A 3 16.21 8.23 16.49
N HIS A 4 16.20 7.44 15.44
CA HIS A 4 15.89 7.91 14.07
C HIS A 4 14.40 8.19 13.88
N TYR A 5 13.51 7.37 14.45
CA TYR A 5 12.07 7.60 14.44
C TYR A 5 11.66 8.89 15.20
N ARG A 6 12.34 9.24 16.27
CA ARG A 6 12.09 10.50 17.00
C ARG A 6 12.42 11.74 16.18
N ARG A 7 13.47 11.71 15.35
CA ARG A 7 13.85 12.86 14.51
C ARG A 7 12.85 13.10 13.36
N GLN A 8 12.31 12.07 12.76
CA GLN A 8 11.26 12.21 11.73
C GLN A 8 9.94 12.75 12.33
N ARG A 9 9.56 12.32 13.54
CA ARG A 9 8.41 12.91 14.25
C ARG A 9 8.57 14.41 14.50
N GLN A 10 9.76 14.90 14.78
CA GLN A 10 9.99 16.33 15.02
C GLN A 10 9.93 17.19 13.74
N MET A 11 10.24 16.63 12.58
CA MET A 11 10.19 17.38 11.31
C MET A 11 8.76 17.64 10.82
N CYS A 12 7.79 16.79 11.16
CA CYS A 12 6.37 16.98 10.81
C CYS A 12 5.61 17.91 11.75
N ILE A 13 6.16 18.29 12.90
CA ILE A 13 5.49 19.09 13.96
C ILE A 13 5.45 20.59 13.64
N ARG A 14 6.16 21.08 12.61
CA ARG A 14 6.19 22.51 12.28
C ARG A 14 4.86 23.05 11.73
N ASP A 15 4.01 22.19 11.19
CA ASP A 15 2.74 22.57 10.56
C ASP A 15 1.48 22.10 11.29
N ARG A 16 1.59 21.59 12.51
CA ARG A 16 0.52 20.97 13.31
C ARG A 16 -0.03 19.66 12.76
N SER A 17 0.49 19.13 11.67
CA SER A 17 0.01 17.87 11.08
C SER A 17 0.40 16.66 11.91
N LYS A 18 -0.55 15.75 12.10
CA LYS A 18 -0.38 14.51 12.87
C LYS A 18 -0.06 13.35 11.95
N LEU A 19 1.13 12.76 12.09
CA LEU A 19 1.50 11.54 11.36
C LEU A 19 0.81 10.32 11.98
N ILE A 20 0.04 9.61 11.17
CA ILE A 20 -0.63 8.37 11.51
C ILE A 20 0.09 7.20 10.85
N THR A 21 0.45 6.21 11.67
CA THR A 21 1.14 5.00 11.24
C THR A 21 0.24 3.77 11.43
N MET A 22 0.63 2.66 10.80
CA MET A 22 -0.05 1.37 10.92
C MET A 22 0.91 0.30 11.46
N HIS A 23 0.43 -0.51 12.40
CA HIS A 23 1.03 -1.80 12.68
C HIS A 23 0.50 -2.80 11.65
N GLN A 24 1.22 -2.89 10.53
CA GLN A 24 0.85 -3.65 9.34
C GLN A 24 1.08 -5.15 9.56
N THR A 25 0.06 -5.95 9.32
CA THR A 25 0.08 -7.41 9.54
C THR A 25 -0.31 -8.20 8.29
N HIS A 26 -0.33 -7.55 7.13
CA HIS A 26 -0.82 -8.10 5.85
C HIS A 26 -2.29 -8.53 5.93
N SER A 27 -3.07 -7.82 6.73
CA SER A 27 -4.52 -8.02 6.89
C SER A 27 -5.30 -7.32 5.78
N ASN A 28 -6.62 -7.48 5.81
CA ASN A 28 -7.55 -6.70 4.99
C ASN A 28 -8.29 -5.64 5.81
N ILE A 29 -7.80 -5.30 7.01
CA ILE A 29 -8.46 -4.36 7.91
C ILE A 29 -8.14 -2.94 7.47
N CYS A 30 -9.18 -2.12 7.27
CA CYS A 30 -9.09 -0.68 7.08
C CYS A 30 -9.77 0.07 8.24
N LYS A 31 -9.18 1.19 8.69
CA LYS A 31 -9.68 2.03 9.78
C LYS A 31 -9.92 3.46 9.33
N ILE A 32 -11.01 4.06 9.80
CA ILE A 32 -11.27 5.48 9.67
C ILE A 32 -10.51 6.21 10.78
N VAL A 33 -9.74 7.25 10.39
CA VAL A 33 -8.94 8.06 11.31
C VAL A 33 -9.64 9.37 11.59
N GLU A 34 -9.87 9.66 12.88
CA GLU A 34 -10.50 10.87 13.39
C GLU A 34 -9.50 11.73 14.18
N PRO A 35 -9.59 13.08 14.14
CA PRO A 35 -8.61 13.97 14.78
C PRO A 35 -8.56 13.86 16.30
N LYS A 36 -9.70 13.52 16.92
CA LYS A 36 -9.86 13.49 18.38
C LYS A 36 -9.18 12.29 19.04
N LEU A 37 -8.78 11.29 18.28
CA LEU A 37 -8.10 10.12 18.82
C LEU A 37 -6.65 10.49 19.16
N GLN A 38 -6.23 10.26 20.39
CA GLN A 38 -4.81 10.39 20.79
C GLN A 38 -3.93 9.32 20.13
N GLN A 39 -4.55 8.30 19.55
CA GLN A 39 -3.89 7.19 18.89
C GLN A 39 -3.19 7.66 17.61
N THR A 40 -1.92 7.33 17.48
CA THR A 40 -1.09 7.61 16.30
C THR A 40 -0.73 6.36 15.51
N GLU A 41 -0.99 5.18 16.06
CA GLU A 41 -0.72 3.88 15.44
C GLU A 41 -1.97 2.99 15.51
N TYR A 42 -2.31 2.38 14.37
CA TYR A 42 -3.47 1.52 14.21
C TYR A 42 -3.03 0.11 13.77
N LYS A 43 -3.58 -0.92 14.41
CA LYS A 43 -3.38 -2.31 13.96
C LYS A 43 -4.30 -2.58 12.77
N CYS A 44 -3.78 -2.35 11.57
CA CYS A 44 -4.49 -2.49 10.29
C CYS A 44 -3.49 -2.36 9.14
N ASP A 45 -3.96 -2.57 7.91
CA ASP A 45 -3.21 -2.38 6.68
C ASP A 45 -3.82 -1.32 5.75
N GLY A 46 -4.92 -0.69 6.16
CA GLY A 46 -5.54 0.45 5.47
C GLY A 46 -6.04 1.49 6.45
N ILE A 47 -5.90 2.77 6.09
CA ILE A 47 -6.40 3.92 6.84
C ILE A 47 -6.97 4.96 5.89
N VAL A 48 -8.06 5.60 6.30
CA VAL A 48 -8.75 6.65 5.53
C VAL A 48 -9.16 7.81 6.43
N THR A 49 -9.22 9.02 5.88
CA THR A 49 -9.69 10.20 6.60
C THR A 49 -10.26 11.26 5.64
N LYS A 50 -11.07 12.16 6.17
CA LYS A 50 -11.50 13.41 5.51
C LYS A 50 -10.98 14.66 6.23
N HIS A 51 -10.11 14.49 7.20
CA HIS A 51 -9.65 15.58 8.04
C HIS A 51 -8.30 16.12 7.55
N GLN A 52 -8.20 17.45 7.52
CA GLN A 52 -6.95 18.17 7.32
C GLN A 52 -6.00 17.94 8.52
N ASN A 53 -4.72 18.29 8.36
CA ASN A 53 -3.71 18.13 9.40
C ASN A 53 -3.48 16.67 9.86
N ILE A 54 -3.90 15.70 9.06
CA ILE A 54 -3.59 14.29 9.22
C ILE A 54 -2.75 13.82 8.03
N ILE A 55 -1.61 13.22 8.33
CA ILE A 55 -0.74 12.57 7.36
C ILE A 55 -0.93 11.07 7.52
N LEU A 56 -1.53 10.41 6.53
CA LEU A 56 -1.60 8.95 6.47
C LEU A 56 -0.29 8.40 5.92
N SER A 57 0.22 7.32 6.51
CA SER A 57 1.49 6.72 6.09
C SER A 57 1.43 5.20 5.94
N VAL A 58 2.18 4.69 4.96
CA VAL A 58 2.38 3.27 4.69
C VAL A 58 3.88 2.99 4.65
N LEU A 59 4.32 1.94 5.33
CA LEU A 59 5.70 1.46 5.30
C LEU A 59 5.79 0.22 4.41
N THR A 60 6.74 0.21 3.47
CA THR A 60 6.92 -0.91 2.54
C THR A 60 8.39 -1.26 2.29
N ALA A 61 8.62 -2.53 2.01
CA ALA A 61 9.79 -3.08 1.35
C ALA A 61 9.29 -4.29 0.53
N ASP A 62 9.07 -4.09 -0.76
CA ASP A 62 8.49 -5.00 -1.76
C ASP A 62 6.95 -5.02 -1.87
N CYS A 63 6.20 -4.92 -0.77
CA CYS A 63 4.75 -4.75 -0.86
C CYS A 63 4.40 -3.39 -1.49
N ALA A 64 3.24 -3.29 -2.14
CA ALA A 64 2.82 -2.05 -2.78
C ALA A 64 2.14 -1.11 -1.79
N PRO A 65 2.61 0.14 -1.64
CA PRO A 65 1.82 1.19 -1.02
C PRO A 65 0.81 1.71 -2.05
N ILE A 66 -0.44 1.88 -1.65
CA ILE A 66 -1.48 2.49 -2.50
C ILE A 66 -2.02 3.71 -1.78
N LEU A 67 -2.00 4.85 -2.46
CA LEU A 67 -2.55 6.11 -1.99
C LEU A 67 -3.80 6.45 -2.81
N PHE A 68 -4.86 6.92 -2.14
CA PHE A 68 -6.16 7.22 -2.73
C PHE A 68 -6.58 8.63 -2.41
N PHE A 69 -7.22 9.31 -3.37
CA PHE A 69 -7.71 10.66 -3.20
C PHE A 69 -9.02 10.91 -3.98
N ASP A 70 -10.09 11.25 -3.27
CA ASP A 70 -11.29 11.88 -3.84
C ASP A 70 -11.19 13.39 -3.67
N GLN A 71 -10.79 14.10 -4.74
CA GLN A 71 -10.59 15.55 -4.72
C GLN A 71 -11.88 16.30 -4.40
N LYS A 72 -13.03 15.86 -4.94
CA LYS A 72 -14.31 16.57 -4.77
C LYS A 72 -14.83 16.50 -3.34
N LYS A 73 -14.47 15.46 -2.60
CA LYS A 73 -14.90 15.23 -1.22
C LYS A 73 -13.80 15.48 -0.20
N SER A 74 -12.58 15.78 -0.66
CA SER A 74 -11.40 15.93 0.19
C SER A 74 -11.22 14.72 1.12
N ILE A 75 -11.32 13.50 0.56
CA ILE A 75 -11.15 12.25 1.30
C ILE A 75 -9.90 11.56 0.79
N ILE A 76 -9.02 11.17 1.70
CA ILE A 76 -7.80 10.44 1.39
C ILE A 76 -7.79 9.06 2.04
N GLY A 77 -7.07 8.15 1.41
CA GLY A 77 -6.81 6.81 1.92
C GLY A 77 -5.38 6.36 1.64
N ALA A 78 -4.91 5.43 2.43
CA ALA A 78 -3.63 4.78 2.22
C ALA A 78 -3.72 3.32 2.64
N CYS A 79 -3.19 2.38 1.85
CA CYS A 79 -3.13 0.99 2.26
C CYS A 79 -1.81 0.30 1.87
N HIS A 80 -1.45 -0.69 2.69
CA HIS A 80 -0.36 -1.62 2.47
C HIS A 80 -0.89 -2.86 1.76
N ALA A 81 -0.56 -3.00 0.48
CA ALA A 81 -1.00 -4.10 -0.35
C ALA A 81 0.14 -5.09 -0.63
N GLY A 82 0.47 -5.92 0.35
CA GLY A 82 1.18 -7.17 0.10
C GLY A 82 0.24 -8.19 -0.55
N TRP A 83 0.77 -9.27 -1.13
CA TRP A 83 -0.02 -10.28 -1.84
C TRP A 83 -1.21 -10.83 -1.03
N ARG A 84 -0.99 -11.07 0.28
CA ARG A 84 -2.01 -11.63 1.17
C ARG A 84 -3.15 -10.64 1.43
N GLY A 85 -2.81 -9.40 1.76
CA GLY A 85 -3.79 -8.33 1.95
C GLY A 85 -4.57 -8.04 0.68
N ALA A 86 -3.88 -7.94 -0.47
CA ALA A 86 -4.50 -7.70 -1.78
C ALA A 86 -5.46 -8.84 -2.19
N LEU A 87 -5.07 -10.11 -1.96
CA LEU A 87 -5.93 -11.26 -2.26
C LEU A 87 -7.15 -11.34 -1.33
N ASN A 88 -7.02 -10.87 -0.09
CA ASN A 88 -8.06 -10.93 0.94
C ASN A 88 -8.93 -9.67 1.02
N GLY A 89 -8.70 -8.66 0.17
CA GLY A 89 -9.61 -7.54 -0.01
C GLY A 89 -9.23 -6.25 0.73
N ILE A 90 -7.96 -5.96 0.97
CA ILE A 90 -7.53 -4.69 1.58
C ILE A 90 -7.91 -3.49 0.70
N ILE A 91 -7.86 -3.64 -0.62
CA ILE A 91 -8.23 -2.60 -1.58
C ILE A 91 -9.72 -2.30 -1.47
N GLU A 92 -10.53 -3.34 -1.54
CA GLU A 92 -11.98 -3.26 -1.45
C GLU A 92 -12.43 -2.64 -0.11
N ASN A 93 -11.81 -3.05 0.99
CA ASN A 93 -12.14 -2.52 2.32
C ASN A 93 -11.69 -1.05 2.48
N THR A 94 -10.57 -0.65 1.87
CA THR A 94 -10.14 0.74 1.87
C THR A 94 -11.11 1.61 1.08
N LEU A 95 -11.48 1.20 -0.13
CA LEU A 95 -12.47 1.90 -0.95
C LEU A 95 -13.85 1.96 -0.28
N SER A 96 -14.28 0.88 0.37
CA SER A 96 -15.53 0.84 1.15
C SER A 96 -15.50 1.84 2.32
N SER A 97 -14.37 1.92 3.03
CA SER A 97 -14.19 2.90 4.12
C SER A 97 -14.18 4.34 3.61
N MET A 98 -13.62 4.61 2.42
CA MET A 98 -13.71 5.92 1.78
C MET A 98 -15.16 6.26 1.39
N LYS A 99 -15.91 5.29 0.86
CA LYS A 99 -17.35 5.47 0.55
C LYS A 99 -18.17 5.80 1.80
N LEU A 100 -17.88 5.16 2.95
CA LEU A 100 -18.53 5.48 4.23
C LEU A 100 -18.29 6.93 4.67
N LEU A 101 -17.15 7.52 4.31
CA LEU A 101 -16.86 8.94 4.53
C LEU A 101 -17.54 9.87 3.52
N GLY A 102 -18.15 9.32 2.44
CA GLY A 102 -18.85 10.07 1.39
C GLY A 102 -18.11 10.17 0.06
N ALA A 103 -17.00 9.43 -0.14
CA ALA A 103 -16.29 9.40 -1.42
C ALA A 103 -17.13 8.74 -2.52
N ASN A 104 -16.93 9.24 -3.74
CA ASN A 104 -17.49 8.61 -4.94
C ASN A 104 -16.37 7.89 -5.70
N ILE A 105 -16.57 6.61 -5.98
CA ILE A 105 -15.56 5.77 -6.63
C ILE A 105 -15.06 6.36 -7.96
N ASN A 106 -15.94 6.97 -8.75
CA ASN A 106 -15.61 7.58 -10.02
C ASN A 106 -14.75 8.84 -9.91
N ASN A 107 -14.64 9.42 -8.71
CA ASN A 107 -13.80 10.59 -8.44
C ASN A 107 -12.49 10.20 -7.72
N ILE A 108 -12.34 8.93 -7.37
CA ILE A 108 -11.13 8.46 -6.69
C ILE A 108 -10.01 8.31 -7.72
N ASN A 109 -8.93 9.04 -7.49
CA ASN A 109 -7.64 8.82 -8.12
C ASN A 109 -6.80 7.95 -7.18
N CYS A 110 -6.03 7.04 -7.72
CA CYS A 110 -5.12 6.25 -6.91
C CYS A 110 -3.72 6.18 -7.55
N SER A 111 -2.71 6.06 -6.69
CA SER A 111 -1.33 5.84 -7.09
C SER A 111 -0.78 4.61 -6.41
N ILE A 112 -0.25 3.67 -7.21
CA ILE A 112 0.47 2.50 -6.74
C ILE A 112 1.96 2.86 -6.72
N GLY A 113 2.54 2.95 -5.52
CA GLY A 113 3.96 3.26 -5.35
C GLY A 113 4.89 2.11 -5.72
N PRO A 114 6.22 2.30 -5.53
CA PRO A 114 7.22 1.29 -5.80
C PRO A 114 6.93 -0.03 -5.09
N CYS A 115 7.01 -1.14 -5.81
CA CYS A 115 6.84 -2.49 -5.28
C CYS A 115 7.72 -3.48 -6.04
N ILE A 116 7.80 -4.71 -5.57
CA ILE A 116 8.58 -5.76 -6.22
C ILE A 116 8.07 -6.01 -7.65
N GLY A 117 8.99 -5.99 -8.60
CA GLY A 117 8.71 -6.28 -10.00
C GLY A 117 8.44 -7.77 -10.27
N GLN A 118 7.70 -8.07 -11.33
CA GLN A 118 7.34 -9.46 -11.68
C GLN A 118 8.58 -10.36 -11.85
N SER A 119 9.62 -9.87 -12.54
CA SER A 119 10.85 -10.64 -12.77
C SER A 119 11.69 -10.90 -11.52
N SER A 120 11.41 -10.17 -10.43
CA SER A 120 12.06 -10.33 -9.13
C SER A 120 11.19 -11.12 -8.13
N TYR A 121 9.91 -11.37 -8.47
CA TYR A 121 8.97 -11.99 -7.55
C TYR A 121 8.75 -13.47 -7.87
N ASP A 122 9.81 -14.25 -7.70
CA ASP A 122 9.74 -15.70 -7.81
C ASP A 122 8.93 -16.30 -6.67
N VAL A 123 8.00 -17.19 -7.01
CA VAL A 123 7.10 -17.88 -6.08
C VAL A 123 6.98 -19.36 -6.45
N LYS A 124 6.62 -20.21 -5.47
CA LYS A 124 6.42 -21.65 -5.66
C LYS A 124 5.00 -21.97 -6.15
N SER A 125 4.81 -23.20 -6.60
CA SER A 125 3.52 -23.72 -7.08
C SER A 125 2.39 -23.59 -6.06
N ASP A 126 2.68 -23.73 -4.76
CA ASP A 126 1.65 -23.57 -3.72
C ASP A 126 1.11 -22.14 -3.64
N PHE A 127 1.97 -21.13 -3.81
CA PHE A 127 1.54 -19.75 -3.91
C PHE A 127 0.62 -19.54 -5.12
N PHE A 128 0.98 -20.06 -6.28
CA PHE A 128 0.15 -20.02 -7.49
C PHE A 128 -1.23 -20.65 -7.25
N LYS A 129 -1.27 -21.83 -6.63
CA LYS A 129 -2.52 -22.54 -6.32
C LYS A 129 -3.44 -21.72 -5.40
N ILE A 130 -2.92 -21.02 -4.39
CA ILE A 130 -3.71 -20.13 -3.53
C ILE A 130 -4.48 -19.10 -4.35
N PHE A 131 -3.85 -18.47 -5.33
CA PHE A 131 -4.49 -17.48 -6.19
C PHE A 131 -5.50 -18.08 -7.14
N VAL A 132 -5.14 -19.18 -7.83
CA VAL A 132 -6.00 -19.82 -8.84
C VAL A 132 -7.22 -20.48 -8.20
N ASN A 133 -7.09 -21.05 -7.01
CA ASN A 133 -8.21 -21.59 -6.24
C ASN A 133 -9.21 -20.51 -5.80
N LYS A 134 -8.73 -19.28 -5.56
CA LYS A 134 -9.60 -18.14 -5.26
C LYS A 134 -10.37 -17.67 -6.49
N SER A 135 -9.72 -17.64 -7.64
CA SER A 135 -10.31 -17.37 -8.96
C SER A 135 -9.35 -17.83 -10.07
N THR A 136 -9.85 -18.58 -11.05
CA THR A 136 -9.07 -19.02 -12.23
C THR A 136 -8.54 -17.84 -13.05
N ARG A 137 -9.22 -16.67 -13.01
CA ARG A 137 -8.78 -15.43 -13.65
C ARG A 137 -7.42 -14.94 -13.12
N ASN A 138 -7.06 -15.32 -11.89
CA ASN A 138 -5.79 -14.91 -11.28
C ASN A 138 -4.57 -15.54 -11.96
N ARG A 139 -4.74 -16.58 -12.78
CA ARG A 139 -3.64 -17.20 -13.53
C ARG A 139 -2.91 -16.19 -14.43
N GLN A 140 -3.59 -15.19 -14.97
CA GLN A 140 -3.02 -14.15 -15.85
C GLN A 140 -1.89 -13.32 -15.22
N PHE A 141 -1.79 -13.29 -13.90
CA PHE A 141 -0.76 -12.52 -13.17
C PHE A 141 0.53 -13.30 -12.94
N PHE A 142 0.60 -14.52 -13.46
CA PHE A 142 1.74 -15.42 -13.29
C PHE A 142 2.38 -15.77 -14.65
N ILE A 143 3.71 -15.82 -14.65
CA ILE A 143 4.49 -16.42 -15.72
C ILE A 143 5.08 -17.71 -15.17
N GLU A 144 4.81 -18.84 -15.79
CA GLU A 144 5.39 -20.13 -15.43
C GLU A 144 6.84 -20.19 -15.92
N ILE A 145 7.78 -20.45 -15.03
CA ILE A 145 9.19 -20.64 -15.35
C ILE A 145 9.51 -22.13 -15.47
N ASN A 146 8.95 -22.93 -14.57
CA ASN A 146 8.96 -24.39 -14.61
C ASN A 146 7.83 -24.94 -13.73
N LYS A 147 7.73 -26.29 -13.57
CA LYS A 147 6.64 -26.95 -12.84
C LYS A 147 6.42 -26.45 -11.41
N ASP A 148 7.48 -25.96 -10.74
CA ASP A 148 7.41 -25.53 -9.34
C ASP A 148 7.70 -24.05 -9.12
N LYS A 149 7.98 -23.30 -10.18
CA LYS A 149 8.43 -21.91 -10.10
C LYS A 149 7.66 -21.00 -11.04
N TYR A 150 7.11 -19.94 -10.49
CA TYR A 150 6.35 -18.91 -11.19
C TYR A 150 6.91 -17.52 -10.88
N GLN A 151 6.67 -16.55 -11.74
CA GLN A 151 6.87 -15.14 -11.47
C GLN A 151 5.52 -14.44 -11.34
N PHE A 152 5.26 -13.81 -10.20
CA PHE A 152 4.00 -13.16 -9.88
C PHE A 152 4.09 -11.64 -10.08
N SER A 153 3.10 -11.05 -10.76
CA SER A 153 2.98 -9.60 -10.90
C SER A 153 2.03 -9.02 -9.87
N LEU A 154 2.58 -8.57 -8.73
CA LEU A 154 1.80 -7.91 -7.68
C LEU A 154 1.14 -6.63 -8.22
N LYS A 155 1.87 -5.82 -8.98
CA LYS A 155 1.35 -4.56 -9.56
C LYS A 155 0.15 -4.81 -10.47
N LYS A 156 0.26 -5.74 -11.43
CA LYS A 156 -0.86 -6.07 -12.34
C LYS A 156 -2.07 -6.61 -11.59
N PHE A 157 -1.85 -7.43 -10.56
CA PHE A 157 -2.93 -7.95 -9.72
C PHE A 157 -3.65 -6.82 -8.97
N ILE A 158 -2.91 -5.89 -8.36
CA ILE A 158 -3.49 -4.73 -7.67
C ILE A 158 -4.24 -3.82 -8.65
N THR A 159 -3.65 -3.50 -9.82
CA THR A 159 -4.32 -2.69 -10.84
C THR A 159 -5.65 -3.32 -11.26
N PHE A 160 -5.63 -4.61 -11.56
CA PHE A 160 -6.85 -5.37 -11.89
C PHE A 160 -7.91 -5.28 -10.77
N LYS A 161 -7.50 -5.42 -9.51
CA LYS A 161 -8.42 -5.30 -8.36
C LYS A 161 -9.03 -3.90 -8.24
N LEU A 162 -8.27 -2.85 -8.52
CA LEU A 162 -8.76 -1.46 -8.54
C LEU A 162 -9.74 -1.21 -9.69
N GLU A 163 -9.43 -1.73 -10.88
CA GLU A 163 -10.31 -1.67 -12.05
C GLU A 163 -11.63 -2.41 -11.80
N GLU A 164 -11.60 -3.59 -11.18
CA GLU A 164 -12.82 -4.33 -10.78
C GLU A 164 -13.69 -3.53 -9.81
N GLN A 165 -13.11 -2.62 -9.01
CA GLN A 165 -13.87 -1.74 -8.13
C GLN A 165 -14.38 -0.47 -8.82
N GLY A 166 -14.02 -0.23 -10.08
CA GLY A 166 -14.45 0.94 -10.85
C GLY A 166 -13.63 2.20 -10.57
N VAL A 167 -12.40 2.07 -10.06
CA VAL A 167 -11.46 3.20 -9.94
C VAL A 167 -11.02 3.60 -11.35
N GLY A 168 -11.34 4.84 -11.76
CA GLY A 168 -11.10 5.28 -13.13
C GLY A 168 -9.68 5.77 -13.40
N ASN A 169 -8.99 6.27 -12.38
CA ASN A 169 -7.67 6.90 -12.54
C ASN A 169 -6.65 6.17 -11.67
N ILE A 170 -5.79 5.37 -12.30
CA ILE A 170 -4.78 4.54 -11.62
C ILE A 170 -3.41 4.88 -12.18
N ASP A 171 -2.59 5.58 -11.38
CA ASP A 171 -1.19 5.82 -11.68
C ASP A 171 -0.31 4.74 -11.06
N THR A 172 0.76 4.38 -11.74
CA THR A 172 1.72 3.38 -11.25
C THR A 172 3.15 3.86 -11.37
N VAL A 173 3.90 3.74 -10.28
CA VAL A 173 5.34 3.98 -10.31
C VAL A 173 6.05 2.75 -10.89
N ASN A 174 6.82 2.94 -11.97
CA ASN A 174 7.51 1.82 -12.64
C ASN A 174 8.92 1.61 -12.08
N ILE A 175 9.00 1.27 -10.79
CA ILE A 175 10.23 0.93 -10.07
C ILE A 175 10.08 -0.48 -9.51
N ASP A 176 11.10 -1.32 -9.69
CA ASP A 176 11.22 -2.64 -9.07
C ASP A 176 12.09 -2.52 -7.81
N THR A 177 11.47 -2.57 -6.64
CA THR A 177 12.17 -2.37 -5.36
C THR A 177 13.31 -3.35 -5.14
N CYS A 178 13.22 -4.56 -5.70
CA CYS A 178 14.28 -5.56 -5.57
C CYS A 178 15.49 -5.27 -6.46
N LYS A 179 15.29 -4.67 -7.64
CA LYS A 179 16.38 -4.34 -8.58
C LYS A 179 16.97 -2.96 -8.31
N ASP A 180 16.14 -2.00 -7.97
CA ASP A 180 16.52 -0.59 -7.86
C ASP A 180 17.08 -0.27 -6.46
N GLU A 181 18.24 -0.86 -6.13
CA GLU A 181 18.86 -0.79 -4.81
C GLU A 181 19.17 0.63 -4.35
N HIS A 182 19.53 1.53 -5.26
CA HIS A 182 19.86 2.92 -4.93
C HIS A 182 18.64 3.76 -4.57
N LEU A 183 17.43 3.30 -4.95
CA LEU A 183 16.18 4.02 -4.74
C LEU A 183 15.32 3.40 -3.65
N CYS A 184 15.43 2.09 -3.45
CA CYS A 184 14.45 1.35 -2.66
C CYS A 184 15.09 0.34 -1.70
N PHE A 185 14.49 0.18 -0.55
CA PHE A 185 14.69 -1.00 0.30
C PHE A 185 13.87 -2.16 -0.22
N SER A 186 14.38 -3.40 -0.05
CA SER A 186 13.71 -4.60 -0.48
C SER A 186 13.97 -5.76 0.48
N TYR A 187 12.91 -6.34 0.99
CA TYR A 187 12.95 -7.57 1.78
C TYR A 187 13.48 -8.76 0.97
N ARG A 188 13.05 -8.89 -0.29
CA ARG A 188 13.52 -9.97 -1.18
C ARG A 188 15.02 -9.89 -1.40
N ARG A 189 15.55 -8.69 -1.63
CA ARG A 189 16.98 -8.46 -1.82
C ARG A 189 17.77 -8.74 -0.55
N SER A 190 17.28 -8.33 0.63
CA SER A 190 17.95 -8.62 1.90
C SER A 190 18.05 -10.12 2.16
N LEU A 191 17.00 -10.90 1.84
CA LEU A 191 17.06 -12.37 1.91
C LEU A 191 18.11 -12.96 0.96
N HIS A 192 18.23 -12.44 -0.26
CA HIS A 192 19.25 -12.89 -1.22
C HIS A 192 20.67 -12.57 -0.75
N LYS A 193 20.84 -11.39 -0.12
CA LYS A 193 22.13 -10.94 0.44
C LYS A 193 22.42 -11.52 1.83
N LYS A 194 21.48 -12.23 2.44
CA LYS A 194 21.56 -12.77 3.81
C LYS A 194 21.83 -11.68 4.84
N GLU A 195 21.17 -10.53 4.68
CA GLU A 195 21.22 -9.41 5.62
C GLU A 195 20.32 -9.70 6.83
N ASP A 196 20.75 -9.33 8.04
CA ASP A 196 20.00 -9.58 9.28
C ASP A 196 18.79 -8.66 9.45
N ASP A 197 18.80 -7.47 8.83
CA ASP A 197 17.71 -6.49 8.87
C ASP A 197 17.63 -5.73 7.53
N TYR A 198 16.52 -5.03 7.32
CA TYR A 198 16.29 -4.23 6.11
C TYR A 198 15.51 -2.95 6.43
N GLY A 199 15.82 -1.88 5.69
CA GLY A 199 15.07 -0.63 5.77
C GLY A 199 13.68 -0.73 5.14
N ARG A 200 12.87 0.31 5.36
CA ARG A 200 11.55 0.46 4.73
C ARG A 200 11.40 1.85 4.15
N MET A 201 10.68 1.94 3.05
CA MET A 201 10.23 3.20 2.47
C MET A 201 8.94 3.63 3.16
N ILE A 202 8.72 4.94 3.26
CA ILE A 202 7.46 5.52 3.72
C ILE A 202 6.77 6.23 2.56
N SER A 203 5.49 5.91 2.35
CA SER A 203 4.61 6.64 1.43
C SER A 203 3.57 7.38 2.25
N THR A 204 3.32 8.65 1.93
CA THR A 204 2.42 9.51 2.71
C THR A 204 1.45 10.27 1.83
N ILE A 205 0.26 10.55 2.39
CA ILE A 205 -0.74 11.42 1.77
C ILE A 205 -1.39 12.30 2.84
N THR A 206 -1.64 13.57 2.50
CA THR A 206 -2.32 14.52 3.38
C THR A 206 -3.20 15.47 2.56
N ILE A 207 -4.22 16.05 3.20
CA ILE A 207 -5.03 17.13 2.66
C ILE A 207 -4.39 18.44 3.12
N LYS A 208 -3.98 19.29 2.17
CA LYS A 208 -3.49 20.65 2.50
C LYS A 208 -4.63 21.53 2.94
N GLU A 209 -4.35 22.46 3.87
CA GLU A 209 -5.20 23.62 4.10
C GLU A 209 -5.07 24.55 2.90
N ASP A 210 -6.19 25.01 2.36
CA ASP A 210 -6.19 26.15 1.43
C ASP A 210 -5.90 27.40 2.28
N HIS A 211 -4.68 27.90 2.19
CA HIS A 211 -4.33 29.22 2.68
C HIS A 211 -4.91 30.26 1.67
N SER A 212 -6.22 30.51 1.76
CA SER A 212 -6.89 31.65 1.10
C SER A 212 -6.67 32.91 1.91
#